data_3a8516917ad858f16725fd2efa7f3da9
#
_entry.id   3a8516917ad858f16725fd2efa7f3da9
#
_cell.length_a   1.000
_cell.length_b   1.000
_cell.length_c   1.000
_cell.angle_alpha   90.00
_cell.angle_beta   90.00
_cell.angle_gamma   90.00
#
_symmetry.space_group_name_H-M   'P 1'
#
loop_
_entity.id
_entity.type
_entity.pdbx_description
1 polymer ?
#
loop_
_entity_poly.entity_id
_entity_poly.type
_entity_poly.pdbx_seq_one_letter_code
_entity_poly.pdbx_strand_id
1 'polypeptide(L)'
;MKIALLCRSPQLYSHRRIMEAARARGHDIDAINHLRCTIDIASHRPKIHYQGRVLAGYDAVIPRIGASVTFFGTAVVRQFEMMRVYSVNESVAIARSRDKLRSLQLLSRRGIGLPVTVFAHKTSNAEDIVRLAGGAPVVIKLLEGTQGIGVILGETPKAAESIIQAFGGVNTNILVQEYVQEAHGEDIRCLVIGGKVVASMIRRGREGEFRSNLHRGGSARAVRITPQERATAIGAARAMGLNVCGVDMLRSNHGPVVMEVNSSPGLEGVEQATGVDVAGKIVQFIEKNAEPGKTRTRGKG
;
A
#
# COMPACT_ATOMS: atom_id res chain seq x y z
N MET A 1 -25.23 7.24 -6.43
CA MET A 1 -24.83 6.48 -5.25
C MET A 1 -24.35 7.43 -4.17
N LYS A 2 -24.50 7.05 -2.92
CA LYS A 2 -23.89 7.73 -1.78
C LYS A 2 -22.61 7.03 -1.34
N ILE A 3 -21.49 7.73 -1.36
CA ILE A 3 -20.14 7.17 -1.16
C ILE A 3 -19.51 7.78 0.09
N ALA A 4 -18.92 6.96 0.95
CA ALA A 4 -18.11 7.40 2.08
C ALA A 4 -16.62 7.38 1.70
N LEU A 5 -15.94 8.51 1.73
CA LEU A 5 -14.48 8.59 1.62
C LEU A 5 -13.87 8.67 3.02
N LEU A 6 -13.27 7.59 3.50
CA LEU A 6 -12.60 7.56 4.80
C LEU A 6 -11.22 8.19 4.71
N CYS A 7 -11.09 9.44 5.15
CA CYS A 7 -9.82 10.18 5.10
C CYS A 7 -9.69 11.16 6.27
N ARG A 8 -8.45 11.47 6.70
CA ARG A 8 -8.20 12.48 7.74
C ARG A 8 -8.17 13.90 7.20
N SER A 9 -7.74 14.07 5.97
CA SER A 9 -7.45 15.38 5.37
C SER A 9 -8.03 15.44 3.95
N PRO A 10 -9.28 15.88 3.78
CA PRO A 10 -9.96 15.88 2.49
C PRO A 10 -9.31 16.80 1.44
N GLN A 11 -8.54 17.80 1.89
CA GLN A 11 -7.82 18.75 1.03
C GLN A 11 -6.60 18.15 0.31
N LEU A 12 -6.09 16.99 0.73
CA LEU A 12 -4.98 16.34 0.05
C LEU A 12 -5.37 15.98 -1.39
N TYR A 13 -4.44 16.15 -2.33
CA TYR A 13 -4.65 15.94 -3.76
C TYR A 13 -5.50 14.70 -4.08
N SER A 14 -5.08 13.53 -3.63
CA SER A 14 -5.76 12.26 -3.93
C SER A 14 -7.21 12.23 -3.44
N HIS A 15 -7.48 12.82 -2.26
CA HIS A 15 -8.83 12.84 -1.69
C HIS A 15 -9.73 13.81 -2.44
N ARG A 16 -9.22 15.02 -2.73
CA ARG A 16 -9.92 16.02 -3.53
C ARG A 16 -10.26 15.48 -4.92
N ARG A 17 -9.28 14.86 -5.62
CA ARG A 17 -9.51 14.27 -6.94
C ARG A 17 -10.59 13.19 -6.94
N ILE A 18 -10.60 12.31 -5.93
CA ILE A 18 -11.64 11.27 -5.80
C ILE A 18 -13.01 11.92 -5.58
N MET A 19 -13.11 12.95 -4.74
CA MET A 19 -14.38 13.64 -4.50
C MET A 19 -14.86 14.38 -5.76
N GLU A 20 -13.97 15.07 -6.46
CA GLU A 20 -14.27 15.74 -7.73
C GLU A 20 -14.77 14.74 -8.78
N ALA A 21 -14.07 13.63 -8.95
CA ALA A 21 -14.44 12.59 -9.90
C ALA A 21 -15.80 11.95 -9.57
N ALA A 22 -16.09 11.70 -8.29
CA ALA A 22 -17.38 11.17 -7.87
C ALA A 22 -18.53 12.15 -8.16
N ARG A 23 -18.37 13.43 -7.81
CA ARG A 23 -19.38 14.47 -8.06
C ARG A 23 -19.61 14.71 -9.54
N ALA A 24 -18.54 14.76 -10.33
CA ALA A 24 -18.63 14.91 -11.79
C ALA A 24 -19.41 13.77 -12.47
N ARG A 25 -19.50 12.61 -11.81
CA ARG A 25 -20.27 11.45 -12.26
C ARG A 25 -21.66 11.34 -11.59
N GLY A 26 -22.10 12.38 -10.90
CA GLY A 26 -23.44 12.46 -10.29
C GLY A 26 -23.57 11.66 -8.98
N HIS A 27 -22.48 11.40 -8.27
CA HIS A 27 -22.53 10.72 -6.97
C HIS A 27 -22.46 11.71 -5.82
N ASP A 28 -23.18 11.40 -4.75
CA ASP A 28 -23.02 12.07 -3.46
C ASP A 28 -21.83 11.45 -2.71
N ILE A 29 -20.89 12.25 -2.24
CA ILE A 29 -19.68 11.77 -1.56
C ILE A 29 -19.37 12.61 -0.35
N ASP A 30 -19.29 11.94 0.81
CA ASP A 30 -18.93 12.49 2.11
C ASP A 30 -17.50 12.15 2.47
N ALA A 31 -16.71 13.16 2.86
CA ALA A 31 -15.41 12.95 3.48
C ALA A 31 -15.59 12.71 4.99
N ILE A 32 -15.25 11.52 5.45
CA ILE A 32 -15.42 11.09 6.83
C ILE A 32 -14.06 10.85 7.48
N ASN A 33 -13.76 11.61 8.53
CA ASN A 33 -12.57 11.34 9.32
C ASN A 33 -12.82 10.11 10.21
N HIS A 34 -12.28 8.97 9.78
CA HIS A 34 -12.46 7.69 10.47
C HIS A 34 -11.99 7.71 11.94
N LEU A 35 -11.04 8.56 12.31
CA LEU A 35 -10.61 8.70 13.72
C LEU A 35 -11.64 9.40 14.63
N ARG A 36 -12.66 10.03 14.04
CA ARG A 36 -13.79 10.65 14.76
C ARG A 36 -15.06 9.81 14.72
N CYS A 37 -14.95 8.58 14.21
CA CYS A 37 -16.05 7.62 14.22
C CYS A 37 -16.10 6.89 15.56
N THR A 38 -17.31 6.64 16.04
CA THR A 38 -17.58 5.72 17.15
C THR A 38 -18.28 4.50 16.59
N ILE A 39 -17.75 3.32 16.88
CA ILE A 39 -18.29 2.04 16.41
C ILE A 39 -19.28 1.51 17.47
N ASP A 40 -20.52 1.27 17.07
CA ASP A 40 -21.54 0.63 17.90
C ASP A 40 -21.64 -0.85 17.48
N ILE A 41 -21.27 -1.75 18.41
CA ILE A 41 -21.19 -3.20 18.19
C ILE A 41 -22.43 -3.90 18.77
N ALA A 42 -23.61 -3.36 18.50
CA ALA A 42 -24.86 -4.02 18.91
C ALA A 42 -25.17 -5.23 18.02
N SER A 43 -25.57 -6.34 18.62
CA SER A 43 -25.96 -7.58 17.90
C SER A 43 -27.01 -7.29 16.84
N HIS A 44 -26.75 -7.78 15.61
CA HIS A 44 -27.63 -7.65 14.43
C HIS A 44 -27.91 -6.23 13.93
N ARG A 45 -27.37 -5.19 14.59
CA ARG A 45 -27.57 -3.77 14.23
C ARG A 45 -26.29 -2.96 14.32
N PRO A 46 -25.22 -3.35 13.60
CA PRO A 46 -23.94 -2.62 13.62
C PRO A 46 -24.16 -1.19 13.11
N LYS A 47 -23.59 -0.19 13.80
CA LYS A 47 -23.69 1.20 13.42
C LYS A 47 -22.35 1.91 13.55
N ILE A 48 -22.21 3.01 12.84
CA ILE A 48 -21.13 3.97 13.01
C ILE A 48 -21.74 5.31 13.30
N HIS A 49 -21.27 5.96 14.39
CA HIS A 49 -21.63 7.33 14.73
C HIS A 49 -20.50 8.28 14.31
N TYR A 50 -20.87 9.40 13.75
CA TYR A 50 -19.95 10.45 13.33
C TYR A 50 -20.60 11.82 13.53
N GLN A 51 -19.97 12.68 14.36
CA GLN A 51 -20.47 14.02 14.62
C GLN A 51 -21.97 14.05 15.04
N GLY A 52 -22.35 13.21 15.97
CA GLY A 52 -23.72 13.15 16.53
C GLY A 52 -24.77 12.47 15.66
N ARG A 53 -24.41 11.97 14.46
CA ARG A 53 -25.32 11.26 13.57
C ARG A 53 -24.87 9.83 13.29
N VAL A 54 -25.82 8.96 12.99
CA VAL A 54 -25.54 7.61 12.49
C VAL A 54 -25.22 7.69 11.00
N LEU A 55 -24.12 7.06 10.57
CA LEU A 55 -23.78 6.91 9.17
C LEU A 55 -24.65 5.81 8.56
N ALA A 56 -25.62 6.18 7.73
CA ALA A 56 -26.56 5.26 7.10
C ALA A 56 -26.75 5.59 5.62
N GLY A 57 -27.23 4.61 4.85
CA GLY A 57 -27.58 4.79 3.44
C GLY A 57 -26.39 4.99 2.50
N TYR A 58 -25.20 4.51 2.87
CA TYR A 58 -24.06 4.48 1.95
C TYR A 58 -24.09 3.21 1.10
N ASP A 59 -23.82 3.38 -0.20
CA ASP A 59 -23.70 2.29 -1.17
C ASP A 59 -22.26 1.74 -1.18
N ALA A 60 -21.27 2.62 -1.02
CA ALA A 60 -19.87 2.26 -1.06
C ALA A 60 -19.01 3.05 -0.08
N VAL A 61 -17.87 2.47 0.31
CA VAL A 61 -16.82 3.11 1.10
C VAL A 61 -15.48 3.02 0.38
N ILE A 62 -14.76 4.14 0.33
CA ILE A 62 -13.40 4.25 -0.22
C ILE A 62 -12.44 4.46 0.96
N PRO A 63 -11.70 3.44 1.38
CA PRO A 63 -10.73 3.57 2.46
C PRO A 63 -9.46 4.29 2.00
N ARG A 64 -9.11 5.39 2.67
CA ARG A 64 -7.83 6.09 2.52
C ARG A 64 -7.12 6.11 3.87
N ILE A 65 -6.82 4.90 4.36
CA ILE A 65 -6.26 4.68 5.70
C ILE A 65 -4.74 4.86 5.67
N GLY A 66 -4.22 5.75 6.50
CA GLY A 66 -2.78 5.95 6.68
C GLY A 66 -2.14 4.84 7.51
N ALA A 67 -0.82 4.63 7.36
CA ALA A 67 -0.09 3.56 8.04
C ALA A 67 -0.17 3.67 9.58
N SER A 68 0.00 4.87 10.13
CA SER A 68 -0.01 5.12 11.59
C SER A 68 -1.36 4.89 12.28
N VAL A 69 -2.44 4.70 11.52
CA VAL A 69 -3.81 4.57 12.04
C VAL A 69 -4.50 3.33 11.49
N THR A 70 -3.72 2.35 11.06
CA THR A 70 -4.22 1.14 10.39
C THR A 70 -5.22 0.39 11.26
N PHE A 71 -4.92 0.17 12.55
CA PHE A 71 -5.79 -0.61 13.44
C PHE A 71 -7.21 -0.05 13.50
N PHE A 72 -7.36 1.21 13.91
CA PHE A 72 -8.68 1.82 14.04
C PHE A 72 -9.33 2.09 12.68
N GLY A 73 -8.54 2.50 11.68
CA GLY A 73 -9.04 2.72 10.32
C GLY A 73 -9.65 1.45 9.70
N THR A 74 -8.99 0.30 9.84
CA THR A 74 -9.52 -0.97 9.35
C THR A 74 -10.72 -1.47 10.18
N ALA A 75 -10.78 -1.14 11.49
CA ALA A 75 -11.97 -1.43 12.30
C ALA A 75 -13.20 -0.66 11.79
N VAL A 76 -13.05 0.62 11.42
CA VAL A 76 -14.15 1.41 10.81
C VAL A 76 -14.54 0.83 9.45
N VAL A 77 -13.58 0.45 8.60
CA VAL A 77 -13.87 -0.22 7.30
C VAL A 77 -14.66 -1.51 7.53
N ARG A 78 -14.21 -2.34 8.47
CA ARG A 78 -14.89 -3.60 8.82
C ARG A 78 -16.31 -3.35 9.31
N GLN A 79 -16.55 -2.28 10.06
CA GLN A 79 -17.89 -1.94 10.49
C GLN A 79 -18.81 -1.58 9.31
N PHE A 80 -18.31 -0.86 8.30
CA PHE A 80 -19.05 -0.67 7.04
C PHE A 80 -19.35 -1.99 6.34
N GLU A 81 -18.41 -2.94 6.33
CA GLU A 81 -18.62 -4.29 5.78
C GLU A 81 -19.73 -5.04 6.53
N MET A 82 -19.77 -4.94 7.88
CA MET A 82 -20.85 -5.51 8.72
C MET A 82 -22.21 -4.85 8.42
N MET A 83 -22.21 -3.56 8.09
CA MET A 83 -23.39 -2.82 7.67
C MET A 83 -23.79 -3.12 6.21
N ARG A 84 -23.11 -4.07 5.55
CA ARG A 84 -23.31 -4.47 4.14
C ARG A 84 -23.01 -3.38 3.12
N VAL A 85 -22.21 -2.38 3.47
CA VAL A 85 -21.72 -1.36 2.53
C VAL A 85 -20.57 -1.95 1.71
N TYR A 86 -20.59 -1.77 0.40
CA TYR A 86 -19.50 -2.22 -0.47
C TYR A 86 -18.19 -1.48 -0.14
N SER A 87 -17.12 -2.21 0.15
CA SER A 87 -15.79 -1.62 0.35
C SER A 87 -14.91 -1.83 -0.88
N VAL A 88 -14.36 -0.74 -1.41
CA VAL A 88 -13.42 -0.80 -2.54
C VAL A 88 -12.21 -1.69 -2.24
N ASN A 89 -11.67 -1.56 -1.04
CA ASN A 89 -10.66 -2.45 -0.47
C ASN A 89 -11.16 -2.94 0.88
N GLU A 90 -11.21 -4.24 1.08
CA GLU A 90 -11.65 -4.82 2.34
C GLU A 90 -10.66 -4.59 3.48
N SER A 91 -11.17 -4.51 4.69
CA SER A 91 -10.38 -4.29 5.91
C SER A 91 -9.23 -5.29 6.06
N VAL A 92 -9.50 -6.56 5.77
CA VAL A 92 -8.51 -7.65 5.82
C VAL A 92 -7.42 -7.47 4.77
N ALA A 93 -7.76 -7.04 3.55
CA ALA A 93 -6.81 -6.79 2.49
C ALA A 93 -5.90 -5.59 2.80
N ILE A 94 -6.48 -4.54 3.38
CA ILE A 94 -5.72 -3.38 3.86
C ILE A 94 -4.75 -3.80 4.97
N ALA A 95 -5.20 -4.55 5.97
CA ALA A 95 -4.36 -5.03 7.06
C ALA A 95 -3.21 -5.91 6.56
N ARG A 96 -3.46 -6.82 5.61
CA ARG A 96 -2.42 -7.66 4.98
C ARG A 96 -1.33 -6.83 4.30
N SER A 97 -1.72 -5.81 3.55
CA SER A 97 -0.77 -4.97 2.82
C SER A 97 0.02 -4.03 3.73
N ARG A 98 -0.50 -3.71 4.91
CA ARG A 98 0.17 -2.87 5.90
C ARG A 98 1.20 -3.61 6.74
N ASP A 99 1.00 -4.89 6.95
CA ASP A 99 1.96 -5.77 7.60
C ASP A 99 3.02 -6.18 6.57
N LYS A 100 4.18 -5.54 6.64
CA LYS A 100 5.28 -5.76 5.68
C LYS A 100 5.72 -7.22 5.61
N LEU A 101 5.89 -7.86 6.77
CA LEU A 101 6.34 -9.24 6.82
C LEU A 101 5.28 -10.18 6.23
N ARG A 102 4.03 -10.05 6.68
CA ARG A 102 2.91 -10.84 6.15
C ARG A 102 2.72 -10.63 4.64
N SER A 103 2.87 -9.39 4.16
CA SER A 103 2.80 -9.07 2.74
C SER A 103 3.84 -9.86 1.95
N LEU A 104 5.11 -9.81 2.36
CA LEU A 104 6.21 -10.55 1.71
C LEU A 104 5.99 -12.07 1.75
N GLN A 105 5.55 -12.62 2.89
CA GLN A 105 5.25 -14.05 3.01
C GLN A 105 4.13 -14.49 2.06
N LEU A 106 3.08 -13.68 1.91
CA LEU A 106 1.97 -13.99 1.00
C LEU A 106 2.38 -13.87 -0.47
N LEU A 107 3.19 -12.87 -0.82
CA LEU A 107 3.74 -12.70 -2.17
C LEU A 107 4.67 -13.87 -2.53
N SER A 108 5.59 -14.23 -1.64
CA SER A 108 6.50 -15.37 -1.78
C SER A 108 5.73 -16.68 -2.02
N ARG A 109 4.73 -16.97 -1.19
CA ARG A 109 3.87 -18.15 -1.33
C ARG A 109 3.15 -18.21 -2.69
N ARG A 110 2.92 -17.07 -3.33
CA ARG A 110 2.28 -16.97 -4.66
C ARG A 110 3.27 -16.97 -5.81
N GLY A 111 4.56 -17.17 -5.56
CA GLY A 111 5.61 -17.15 -6.57
C GLY A 111 5.82 -15.77 -7.21
N ILE A 112 5.43 -14.69 -6.53
CA ILE A 112 5.72 -13.33 -6.98
C ILE A 112 7.19 -13.01 -6.68
N GLY A 113 7.92 -12.51 -7.69
CA GLY A 113 9.32 -12.11 -7.51
C GLY A 113 9.48 -11.08 -6.40
N LEU A 114 10.43 -11.32 -5.51
CA LEU A 114 10.79 -10.46 -4.39
C LEU A 114 12.29 -10.30 -4.36
N PRO A 115 12.83 -9.17 -3.85
CA PRO A 115 14.22 -9.10 -3.45
C PRO A 115 14.51 -10.19 -2.41
N VAL A 116 15.70 -10.81 -2.43
CA VAL A 116 16.11 -11.75 -1.38
C VAL A 116 15.94 -11.07 -0.04
N THR A 117 15.16 -11.67 0.85
CA THR A 117 14.72 -11.02 2.09
C THR A 117 14.89 -11.92 3.28
N VAL A 118 15.56 -11.41 4.29
CA VAL A 118 15.72 -12.05 5.61
C VAL A 118 15.02 -11.22 6.67
N PHE A 119 14.27 -11.86 7.54
CA PHE A 119 13.65 -11.23 8.70
C PHE A 119 14.32 -11.77 9.97
N ALA A 120 14.70 -10.89 10.87
CA ALA A 120 15.34 -11.25 12.13
C ALA A 120 14.80 -10.43 13.30
N HIS A 121 14.62 -11.11 14.44
CA HIS A 121 14.31 -10.49 15.73
C HIS A 121 15.57 -10.35 16.57
N LYS A 122 16.42 -11.39 16.57
CA LYS A 122 17.72 -11.36 17.23
C LYS A 122 18.83 -11.09 16.21
N THR A 123 19.73 -10.18 16.54
CA THR A 123 20.80 -9.70 15.66
C THR A 123 22.18 -10.18 16.08
N SER A 124 22.26 -11.17 16.99
CA SER A 124 23.52 -11.72 17.51
C SER A 124 24.41 -12.39 16.43
N ASN A 125 23.82 -12.74 15.29
CA ASN A 125 24.54 -13.32 14.16
C ASN A 125 24.36 -12.46 12.90
N ALA A 126 24.85 -11.22 12.95
CA ALA A 126 24.69 -10.24 11.89
C ALA A 126 25.34 -10.69 10.56
N GLU A 127 26.48 -11.36 10.61
CA GLU A 127 27.19 -11.91 9.44
C GLU A 127 26.30 -12.90 8.67
N ASP A 128 25.70 -13.87 9.37
CA ASP A 128 24.79 -14.83 8.74
C ASP A 128 23.55 -14.17 8.12
N ILE A 129 23.00 -13.15 8.79
CA ILE A 129 21.86 -12.39 8.26
C ILE A 129 22.22 -11.72 6.94
N VAL A 130 23.39 -11.07 6.87
CA VAL A 130 23.89 -10.45 5.64
C VAL A 130 24.12 -11.48 4.55
N ARG A 131 24.78 -12.59 4.88
CA ARG A 131 25.04 -13.71 3.94
C ARG A 131 23.74 -14.30 3.39
N LEU A 132 22.73 -14.53 4.22
CA LEU A 132 21.42 -15.07 3.82
C LEU A 132 20.63 -14.08 2.94
N ALA A 133 20.86 -12.77 3.10
CA ALA A 133 20.27 -11.74 2.25
C ALA A 133 20.98 -11.58 0.90
N GLY A 134 21.95 -12.42 0.58
CA GLY A 134 22.69 -12.39 -0.68
C GLY A 134 24.06 -11.70 -0.59
N GLY A 135 24.49 -11.25 0.58
CA GLY A 135 25.71 -10.47 0.79
C GLY A 135 25.49 -8.96 0.57
N ALA A 136 26.48 -8.18 1.00
CA ALA A 136 26.44 -6.72 0.80
C ALA A 136 26.68 -6.35 -0.68
N PRO A 137 26.09 -5.24 -1.17
CA PRO A 137 25.26 -4.28 -0.42
C PRO A 137 23.85 -4.79 -0.10
N VAL A 138 23.34 -4.43 1.09
CA VAL A 138 21.99 -4.79 1.55
C VAL A 138 21.22 -3.59 2.06
N VAL A 139 19.89 -3.63 1.91
CA VAL A 139 18.98 -2.63 2.47
C VAL A 139 18.40 -3.15 3.77
N ILE A 140 18.68 -2.47 4.87
CA ILE A 140 18.21 -2.81 6.22
C ILE A 140 17.04 -1.91 6.56
N LYS A 141 15.91 -2.50 6.96
CA LYS A 141 14.64 -1.79 7.22
C LYS A 141 14.09 -2.12 8.59
N LEU A 142 13.67 -1.10 9.31
CA LEU A 142 12.83 -1.27 10.48
C LEU A 142 11.39 -1.55 10.04
N LEU A 143 10.71 -2.50 10.69
CA LEU A 143 9.32 -2.83 10.33
C LEU A 143 8.35 -1.69 10.62
N GLU A 144 8.60 -0.94 11.69
CA GLU A 144 7.71 0.14 12.15
C GLU A 144 7.92 1.47 11.42
N GLY A 145 8.90 1.56 10.51
CA GLY A 145 9.19 2.76 9.71
C GLY A 145 8.21 3.00 8.57
N THR A 146 7.93 4.27 8.26
CA THR A 146 7.14 4.70 7.09
C THR A 146 7.91 5.73 6.27
N GLN A 147 7.60 5.87 4.97
CA GLN A 147 8.19 6.89 4.06
C GLN A 147 9.74 6.85 3.97
N GLY A 148 10.34 5.66 4.13
CA GLY A 148 11.79 5.49 4.09
C GLY A 148 12.52 5.91 5.37
N ILE A 149 11.80 6.19 6.47
CA ILE A 149 12.40 6.34 7.80
C ILE A 149 12.77 4.95 8.29
N GLY A 150 14.00 4.80 8.85
CA GLY A 150 14.52 3.50 9.29
C GLY A 150 14.88 2.55 8.14
N VAL A 151 15.21 3.09 6.95
CA VAL A 151 15.74 2.34 5.81
C VAL A 151 17.18 2.81 5.56
N ILE A 152 18.14 1.90 5.71
CA ILE A 152 19.58 2.20 5.61
C ILE A 152 20.22 1.22 4.62
N LEU A 153 21.15 1.73 3.80
CA LEU A 153 21.98 0.92 2.91
C LEU A 153 23.27 0.53 3.64
N GLY A 154 23.52 -0.76 3.77
CA GLY A 154 24.80 -1.32 4.20
C GLY A 154 25.63 -1.68 2.98
N GLU A 155 26.53 -0.78 2.58
CA GLU A 155 27.31 -0.90 1.34
C GLU A 155 28.36 -2.01 1.40
N THR A 156 28.93 -2.23 2.58
CA THR A 156 29.94 -3.29 2.82
C THR A 156 29.45 -4.27 3.88
N PRO A 157 29.96 -5.51 3.92
CA PRO A 157 29.59 -6.47 4.98
C PRO A 157 29.76 -5.89 6.38
N LYS A 158 30.90 -5.27 6.68
CA LYS A 158 31.17 -4.68 7.99
C LYS A 158 30.23 -3.53 8.36
N ALA A 159 29.86 -2.68 7.39
CA ALA A 159 28.88 -1.61 7.61
C ALA A 159 27.49 -2.21 7.88
N ALA A 160 27.06 -3.20 7.10
CA ALA A 160 25.79 -3.88 7.28
C ALA A 160 25.67 -4.56 8.65
N GLU A 161 26.70 -5.28 9.06
CA GLU A 161 26.78 -5.92 10.38
C GLU A 161 26.69 -4.89 11.52
N SER A 162 27.44 -3.79 11.43
CA SER A 162 27.40 -2.71 12.43
C SER A 162 26.00 -2.11 12.57
N ILE A 163 25.32 -1.88 11.45
CA ILE A 163 23.93 -1.35 11.42
C ILE A 163 22.98 -2.36 12.07
N ILE A 164 23.08 -3.66 11.72
CA ILE A 164 22.25 -4.72 12.27
C ILE A 164 22.44 -4.83 13.79
N GLN A 165 23.69 -4.79 14.27
CA GLN A 165 24.01 -4.82 15.68
C GLN A 165 23.45 -3.59 16.44
N ALA A 166 23.56 -2.41 15.85
CA ALA A 166 23.00 -1.20 16.44
C ALA A 166 21.48 -1.27 16.59
N PHE A 167 20.76 -1.85 15.62
CA PHE A 167 19.32 -2.09 15.74
C PHE A 167 18.98 -3.17 16.76
N GLY A 168 19.84 -4.18 16.90
CA GLY A 168 19.69 -5.22 17.93
C GLY A 168 19.71 -4.69 19.35
N GLY A 169 20.48 -3.64 19.59
CA GLY A 169 20.56 -2.97 20.91
C GLY A 169 19.24 -2.31 21.35
N VAL A 170 18.32 -2.03 20.42
CA VAL A 170 17.00 -1.44 20.71
C VAL A 170 15.86 -2.45 20.63
N ASN A 171 16.17 -3.75 20.64
CA ASN A 171 15.20 -4.85 20.68
C ASN A 171 14.08 -4.74 19.63
N THR A 172 14.45 -4.44 18.39
CA THR A 172 13.49 -4.24 17.30
C THR A 172 13.62 -5.31 16.20
N ASN A 173 12.53 -5.57 15.52
CA ASN A 173 12.51 -6.45 14.37
C ASN A 173 13.11 -5.76 13.14
N ILE A 174 13.99 -6.44 12.43
CA ILE A 174 14.64 -5.95 11.22
C ILE A 174 14.31 -6.81 10.01
N LEU A 175 14.30 -6.16 8.88
CA LEU A 175 14.19 -6.76 7.57
C LEU A 175 15.43 -6.39 6.77
N VAL A 176 16.18 -7.40 6.31
CA VAL A 176 17.38 -7.21 5.50
C VAL A 176 17.08 -7.74 4.10
N GLN A 177 17.27 -6.89 3.10
CA GLN A 177 16.99 -7.23 1.70
C GLN A 177 18.22 -7.00 0.84
N GLU A 178 18.39 -7.79 -0.20
CA GLU A 178 19.37 -7.52 -1.25
C GLU A 178 19.17 -6.10 -1.81
N TYR A 179 20.24 -5.45 -2.13
CA TYR A 179 20.21 -4.20 -2.87
C TYR A 179 20.26 -4.50 -4.37
N VAL A 180 19.15 -4.28 -5.07
CA VAL A 180 19.03 -4.51 -6.51
C VAL A 180 19.75 -3.39 -7.26
N GLN A 181 21.05 -3.58 -7.51
CA GLN A 181 21.95 -2.57 -8.09
C GLN A 181 21.51 -2.17 -9.50
N GLU A 182 21.07 -3.11 -10.30
CA GLU A 182 20.59 -2.93 -11.67
C GLU A 182 19.33 -2.08 -11.80
N ALA A 183 18.63 -1.80 -10.70
CA ALA A 183 17.55 -0.83 -10.68
C ALA A 183 18.04 0.63 -10.70
N HIS A 184 19.32 0.90 -10.45
CA HIS A 184 19.95 2.23 -10.52
C HIS A 184 19.20 3.32 -9.75
N GLY A 185 18.61 3.01 -8.59
CA GLY A 185 17.81 3.93 -7.79
C GLY A 185 16.46 4.29 -8.40
N GLU A 186 16.02 3.55 -9.41
CA GLU A 186 14.69 3.68 -10.01
C GLU A 186 13.74 2.58 -9.49
N ASP A 187 12.49 2.91 -9.31
CA ASP A 187 11.42 1.93 -9.10
C ASP A 187 10.22 2.20 -10.03
N ILE A 188 9.45 1.15 -10.29
CA ILE A 188 8.21 1.24 -11.06
C ILE A 188 7.04 1.18 -10.09
N ARG A 189 6.15 2.18 -10.15
CA ARG A 189 4.84 2.13 -9.50
C ARG A 189 3.76 1.83 -10.52
N CYS A 190 3.08 0.70 -10.35
CA CYS A 190 1.89 0.32 -11.11
C CYS A 190 0.62 0.58 -10.29
N LEU A 191 -0.30 1.39 -10.83
CA LEU A 191 -1.64 1.53 -10.27
C LEU A 191 -2.54 0.42 -10.81
N VAL A 192 -3.01 -0.44 -9.90
CA VAL A 192 -3.93 -1.55 -10.22
C VAL A 192 -5.32 -1.19 -9.74
N ILE A 193 -6.31 -1.29 -10.63
CA ILE A 193 -7.74 -1.13 -10.34
C ILE A 193 -8.49 -2.30 -10.96
N GLY A 194 -9.23 -3.06 -10.16
CA GLY A 194 -10.06 -4.15 -10.64
C GLY A 194 -9.27 -5.23 -11.40
N GLY A 195 -8.04 -5.50 -11.00
CA GLY A 195 -7.17 -6.49 -11.63
C GLY A 195 -6.55 -6.04 -12.96
N LYS A 196 -6.57 -4.72 -13.25
CA LYS A 196 -5.92 -4.13 -14.43
C LYS A 196 -4.93 -3.04 -14.01
N VAL A 197 -3.74 -3.01 -14.62
CA VAL A 197 -2.83 -1.87 -14.47
C VAL A 197 -3.38 -0.74 -15.33
N VAL A 198 -3.82 0.34 -14.69
CA VAL A 198 -4.44 1.51 -15.35
C VAL A 198 -3.45 2.63 -15.65
N ALA A 199 -2.38 2.72 -14.89
CA ALA A 199 -1.30 3.68 -15.08
C ALA A 199 -0.01 3.11 -14.49
N SER A 200 1.14 3.50 -15.05
CA SER A 200 2.46 3.12 -14.55
C SER A 200 3.45 4.26 -14.70
N MET A 201 4.24 4.49 -13.67
CA MET A 201 5.30 5.48 -13.66
C MET A 201 6.58 4.89 -13.10
N ILE A 202 7.71 5.39 -13.56
CA ILE A 202 9.02 5.15 -12.97
C ILE A 202 9.34 6.35 -12.07
N ARG A 203 9.88 6.06 -10.89
CA ARG A 203 10.34 7.08 -9.95
C ARG A 203 11.85 6.94 -9.81
N ARG A 204 12.54 8.06 -9.70
CA ARG A 204 13.97 8.11 -9.50
C ARG A 204 14.30 9.02 -8.32
N GLY A 205 15.14 8.54 -7.42
CA GLY A 205 15.70 9.35 -6.33
C GLY A 205 16.56 10.50 -6.85
N ARG A 206 16.93 11.42 -5.98
CA ARG A 206 17.99 12.41 -6.29
C ARG A 206 19.31 11.68 -6.48
N GLU A 207 20.24 12.31 -7.16
CA GLU A 207 21.60 11.81 -7.28
C GLU A 207 22.22 11.54 -5.90
N GLY A 208 22.79 10.35 -5.72
CA GLY A 208 23.33 9.88 -4.43
C GLY A 208 22.28 9.33 -3.45
N GLU A 209 20.97 9.35 -3.79
CA GLU A 209 19.90 8.78 -2.96
C GLU A 209 19.39 7.47 -3.60
N PHE A 210 19.53 6.36 -2.88
CA PHE A 210 19.07 5.06 -3.37
C PHE A 210 17.54 4.85 -3.26
N ARG A 211 16.85 5.73 -2.50
CA ARG A 211 15.41 5.70 -2.32
C ARG A 211 14.72 6.58 -3.36
N SER A 212 13.78 6.05 -4.10
CA SER A 212 13.04 6.69 -5.19
C SER A 212 11.82 7.52 -4.78
N ASN A 213 11.69 7.85 -3.49
CA ASN A 213 10.51 8.52 -2.94
C ASN A 213 10.38 9.97 -3.45
N LEU A 214 9.24 10.30 -4.12
CA LEU A 214 8.96 11.64 -4.66
C LEU A 214 8.98 12.74 -3.59
N HIS A 215 8.51 12.46 -2.37
CA HIS A 215 8.53 13.41 -1.25
C HIS A 215 9.95 13.81 -0.79
N ARG A 216 10.97 13.08 -1.24
CA ARG A 216 12.38 13.42 -1.01
C ARG A 216 13.01 14.18 -2.18
N GLY A 217 12.16 14.69 -3.09
CA GLY A 217 12.57 15.46 -4.26
C GLY A 217 13.03 14.60 -5.44
N GLY A 218 12.59 13.35 -5.48
CA GLY A 218 12.72 12.50 -6.65
C GLY A 218 11.84 12.98 -7.81
N SER A 219 12.10 12.45 -9.00
CA SER A 219 11.33 12.69 -10.22
C SER A 219 10.47 11.49 -10.58
N ALA A 220 9.39 11.75 -11.35
CA ALA A 220 8.56 10.70 -11.92
C ALA A 220 8.29 10.96 -13.40
N ARG A 221 8.20 9.89 -14.17
CA ARG A 221 7.78 9.93 -15.59
C ARG A 221 6.94 8.71 -15.91
N ALA A 222 6.06 8.84 -16.92
CA ALA A 222 5.33 7.69 -17.44
C ALA A 222 6.29 6.62 -17.95
N VAL A 223 5.93 5.35 -17.77
CA VAL A 223 6.72 4.24 -18.27
C VAL A 223 5.84 3.19 -18.92
N ARG A 224 6.29 2.65 -20.04
CA ARG A 224 5.67 1.46 -20.64
C ARG A 224 6.23 0.22 -19.94
N ILE A 225 5.34 -0.52 -19.30
CA ILE A 225 5.70 -1.76 -18.59
C ILE A 225 5.66 -2.97 -19.53
N THR A 226 6.50 -3.96 -19.26
CA THR A 226 6.53 -5.23 -19.95
C THR A 226 5.31 -6.10 -19.60
N PRO A 227 4.99 -7.15 -20.40
CA PRO A 227 3.97 -8.12 -20.02
C PRO A 227 4.24 -8.80 -18.67
N GLN A 228 5.51 -9.09 -18.36
CA GLN A 228 5.91 -9.70 -17.10
C GLN A 228 5.69 -8.75 -15.91
N GLU A 229 6.11 -7.47 -16.01
CA GLU A 229 5.85 -6.45 -15.00
C GLU A 229 4.35 -6.27 -14.74
N ARG A 230 3.54 -6.27 -15.81
CA ARG A 230 2.09 -6.21 -15.72
C ARG A 230 1.51 -7.41 -14.98
N ALA A 231 1.94 -8.62 -15.33
CA ALA A 231 1.48 -9.86 -14.69
C ALA A 231 1.86 -9.88 -13.20
N THR A 232 3.08 -9.47 -12.88
CA THR A 232 3.60 -9.34 -11.50
C THR A 232 2.76 -8.36 -10.68
N ALA A 233 2.47 -7.16 -11.21
CA ALA A 233 1.65 -6.17 -10.51
C ALA A 233 0.23 -6.68 -10.24
N ILE A 234 -0.41 -7.30 -11.22
CA ILE A 234 -1.75 -7.89 -11.07
C ILE A 234 -1.74 -9.05 -10.07
N GLY A 235 -0.73 -9.93 -10.16
CA GLY A 235 -0.53 -11.05 -9.25
C GLY A 235 -0.37 -10.59 -7.81
N ALA A 236 0.44 -9.56 -7.58
CA ALA A 236 0.66 -8.96 -6.26
C ALA A 236 -0.62 -8.35 -5.67
N ALA A 237 -1.39 -7.59 -6.46
CA ALA A 237 -2.67 -7.04 -6.04
C ALA A 237 -3.66 -8.15 -5.64
N ARG A 238 -3.74 -9.23 -6.42
CA ARG A 238 -4.57 -10.41 -6.12
C ARG A 238 -4.12 -11.15 -4.86
N ALA A 239 -2.82 -11.31 -4.65
CA ALA A 239 -2.28 -11.96 -3.46
C ALA A 239 -2.69 -11.23 -2.18
N MET A 240 -2.71 -9.90 -2.21
CA MET A 240 -3.19 -9.07 -1.11
C MET A 240 -4.71 -9.03 -0.99
N GLY A 241 -5.45 -9.30 -2.07
CA GLY A 241 -6.90 -9.14 -2.13
C GLY A 241 -7.35 -7.69 -2.34
N LEU A 242 -6.48 -6.84 -2.88
CA LEU A 242 -6.76 -5.42 -3.11
C LEU A 242 -7.34 -5.19 -4.51
N ASN A 243 -8.43 -4.44 -4.58
CA ASN A 243 -9.03 -4.00 -5.82
C ASN A 243 -8.39 -2.70 -6.35
N VAL A 244 -7.98 -1.82 -5.45
CA VAL A 244 -7.29 -0.56 -5.77
C VAL A 244 -5.99 -0.49 -4.98
N CYS A 245 -4.85 -0.52 -5.66
CA CYS A 245 -3.55 -0.43 -5.00
C CYS A 245 -2.46 0.12 -5.91
N GLY A 246 -1.37 0.55 -5.27
CA GLY A 246 -0.09 0.80 -5.92
C GLY A 246 0.83 -0.38 -5.66
N VAL A 247 1.44 -0.94 -6.70
CA VAL A 247 2.46 -1.98 -6.61
C VAL A 247 3.80 -1.36 -6.99
N ASP A 248 4.74 -1.37 -6.07
CA ASP A 248 6.09 -0.86 -6.26
C ASP A 248 7.04 -2.02 -6.53
N MET A 249 7.77 -1.97 -7.64
CA MET A 249 8.68 -3.03 -8.05
C MET A 249 9.99 -2.48 -8.61
N LEU A 250 11.04 -3.29 -8.53
CA LEU A 250 12.33 -3.04 -9.16
C LEU A 250 12.51 -3.95 -10.38
N ARG A 251 13.28 -3.49 -11.35
CA ARG A 251 13.84 -4.31 -12.42
C ARG A 251 15.10 -4.96 -11.92
N SER A 252 15.12 -6.28 -11.87
CA SER A 252 16.30 -7.06 -11.51
C SER A 252 16.73 -7.96 -12.68
N ASN A 253 17.95 -8.52 -12.61
CA ASN A 253 18.48 -9.45 -13.62
C ASN A 253 17.69 -10.76 -13.71
N HIS A 254 16.87 -11.07 -12.71
CA HIS A 254 16.01 -12.27 -12.66
C HIS A 254 14.51 -11.96 -12.81
N GLY A 255 14.19 -10.74 -13.28
CA GLY A 255 12.83 -10.30 -13.56
C GLY A 255 12.33 -9.21 -12.57
N PRO A 256 11.06 -8.82 -12.66
CA PRO A 256 10.51 -7.80 -11.78
C PRO A 256 10.33 -8.34 -10.36
N VAL A 257 10.84 -7.60 -9.37
CA VAL A 257 10.73 -7.94 -7.94
C VAL A 257 9.89 -6.89 -7.21
N VAL A 258 8.88 -7.32 -6.46
CA VAL A 258 7.95 -6.45 -5.74
C VAL A 258 8.54 -6.04 -4.40
N MET A 259 8.59 -4.74 -4.14
CA MET A 259 9.01 -4.19 -2.85
C MET A 259 7.85 -4.04 -1.88
N GLU A 260 6.71 -3.51 -2.35
CA GLU A 260 5.52 -3.31 -1.52
C GLU A 260 4.23 -3.22 -2.35
N VAL A 261 3.10 -3.51 -1.70
CA VAL A 261 1.76 -3.30 -2.24
C VAL A 261 1.01 -2.33 -1.33
N ASN A 262 0.71 -1.15 -1.83
CA ASN A 262 0.14 -0.05 -1.07
C ASN A 262 -1.38 0.05 -1.29
N SER A 263 -2.18 -0.15 -0.23
CA SER A 263 -3.66 -0.10 -0.28
C SER A 263 -4.24 1.32 -0.40
N SER A 264 -3.44 2.36 -0.19
CA SER A 264 -3.86 3.77 -0.29
C SER A 264 -2.83 4.59 -1.05
N PRO A 265 -2.56 4.28 -2.34
CA PRO A 265 -1.51 4.95 -3.10
C PRO A 265 -1.85 6.44 -3.31
N GLY A 266 -0.82 7.31 -3.29
CA GLY A 266 -0.95 8.69 -3.74
C GLY A 266 -1.26 8.73 -5.24
N LEU A 267 -2.19 9.60 -5.66
CA LEU A 267 -2.59 9.74 -7.06
C LEU A 267 -1.81 10.84 -7.79
N GLU A 268 -1.33 11.85 -7.06
CA GLU A 268 -0.73 13.05 -7.64
C GLU A 268 0.40 12.74 -8.63
N GLY A 269 1.44 12.06 -8.16
CA GLY A 269 2.60 11.78 -9.01
C GLY A 269 2.26 10.94 -10.24
N VAL A 270 1.35 9.96 -10.13
CA VAL A 270 0.98 9.13 -11.27
C VAL A 270 0.05 9.83 -12.25
N GLU A 271 -0.91 10.64 -11.77
CA GLU A 271 -1.79 11.43 -12.65
C GLU A 271 -0.99 12.51 -13.39
N GLN A 272 -0.07 13.20 -12.70
CA GLN A 272 0.82 14.19 -13.32
C GLN A 272 1.78 13.56 -14.34
N ALA A 273 2.40 12.42 -14.01
CA ALA A 273 3.36 11.77 -14.89
C ALA A 273 2.71 11.13 -16.13
N THR A 274 1.46 10.65 -16.04
CA THR A 274 0.83 9.85 -17.08
C THR A 274 -0.34 10.53 -17.79
N GLY A 275 -0.91 11.59 -17.22
CA GLY A 275 -2.14 12.22 -17.71
C GLY A 275 -3.40 11.38 -17.54
N VAL A 276 -3.31 10.21 -16.85
CA VAL A 276 -4.44 9.30 -16.67
C VAL A 276 -5.29 9.74 -15.50
N ASP A 277 -6.60 9.92 -15.70
CA ASP A 277 -7.57 10.15 -14.63
C ASP A 277 -7.77 8.87 -13.78
N VAL A 278 -6.89 8.66 -12.82
CA VAL A 278 -6.93 7.50 -11.92
C VAL A 278 -8.12 7.60 -10.95
N ALA A 279 -8.41 8.80 -10.47
CA ALA A 279 -9.56 9.04 -9.59
C ALA A 279 -10.87 8.66 -10.27
N GLY A 280 -11.10 9.09 -11.51
CA GLY A 280 -12.26 8.70 -12.31
C GLY A 280 -12.35 7.19 -12.52
N LYS A 281 -11.22 6.52 -12.78
CA LYS A 281 -11.20 5.05 -12.91
C LYS A 281 -11.55 4.32 -11.61
N ILE A 282 -11.20 4.85 -10.44
CA ILE A 282 -11.63 4.31 -9.14
C ILE A 282 -13.16 4.41 -9.02
N VAL A 283 -13.75 5.56 -9.33
CA VAL A 283 -15.20 5.75 -9.28
C VAL A 283 -15.92 4.83 -10.27
N GLN A 284 -15.43 4.73 -11.51
CA GLN A 284 -15.98 3.79 -12.51
C GLN A 284 -15.93 2.34 -12.03
N PHE A 285 -14.88 1.95 -11.30
CA PHE A 285 -14.80 0.62 -10.71
C PHE A 285 -15.87 0.41 -9.64
N ILE A 286 -16.13 1.43 -8.81
CA ILE A 286 -17.20 1.38 -7.80
C ILE A 286 -18.55 1.22 -8.47
N GLU A 287 -18.88 2.02 -9.48
CA GLU A 287 -20.14 1.96 -10.24
C GLU A 287 -20.45 0.54 -10.75
N LYS A 288 -19.41 -0.19 -11.17
CA LYS A 288 -19.55 -1.55 -11.70
C LYS A 288 -19.66 -2.63 -10.64
N ASN A 289 -19.29 -2.33 -9.39
CA ASN A 289 -19.12 -3.36 -8.37
C ASN A 289 -19.84 -3.08 -7.06
N ALA A 290 -20.31 -1.85 -6.82
CA ALA A 290 -20.98 -1.48 -5.58
C ALA A 290 -22.39 -2.08 -5.52
N GLU A 291 -22.47 -3.24 -4.89
CA GLU A 291 -23.72 -3.92 -4.55
C GLU A 291 -23.70 -4.22 -3.05
N PRO A 292 -24.82 -4.00 -2.35
CA PRO A 292 -24.92 -4.33 -0.92
C PRO A 292 -24.52 -5.77 -0.64
N GLY A 293 -23.60 -5.97 0.32
CA GLY A 293 -23.10 -7.27 0.69
C GLY A 293 -22.14 -7.94 -0.30
N LYS A 294 -21.73 -7.28 -1.37
CA LYS A 294 -20.71 -7.76 -2.31
C LYS A 294 -19.30 -7.57 -1.75
N THR A 295 -19.03 -8.13 -0.59
CA THR A 295 -17.71 -8.18 0.04
C THR A 295 -17.30 -9.63 0.23
N ARG A 296 -16.01 -9.95 0.09
CA ARG A 296 -15.51 -11.33 0.26
C ARG A 296 -15.58 -11.77 1.71
N THR A 297 -15.31 -10.85 2.61
CA THR A 297 -15.32 -11.13 4.05
C THR A 297 -16.74 -11.39 4.57
N ARG A 298 -17.78 -10.81 3.95
CA ARG A 298 -19.18 -10.90 4.40
C ARG A 298 -19.34 -10.81 5.92
N GLY A 299 -18.52 -9.98 6.55
CA GLY A 299 -18.48 -9.91 8.01
C GLY A 299 -17.69 -11.01 8.71
N LYS A 300 -16.97 -11.85 8.00
CA LYS A 300 -16.16 -12.92 8.63
C LYS A 300 -14.77 -12.44 9.05
N GLY A 301 -14.45 -11.17 8.98
CA GLY A 301 -13.27 -10.52 9.57
C GLY A 301 -11.91 -11.04 9.10
#